data_1c13d115955228c8a181b9aa199f8460
#
_entry.id   1c13d115955228c8a181b9aa199f8460
#
_cell.length_a   1.000
_cell.length_b   1.000
_cell.length_c   1.000
_cell.angle_alpha   90.00
_cell.angle_beta   90.00
_cell.angle_gamma   90.00
#
_symmetry.space_group_name_H-M   'P 1'
#
loop_
_entity.id
_entity.type
_entity.pdbx_description
1 polymer ?
#
loop_
_entity_poly.entity_id
_entity_poly.type
_entity_poly.pdbx_seq_one_letter_code
_entity_poly.pdbx_strand_id
1 'polypeptide(L)'
;VAKRRTSRKPEQGPYTIRDLHALPARGKSFELEDGWIVEVDRGARHNHVAQRLARFLDVAADVEVHVCLGGGWEVSTPGGIRKPDIVVVPREVVRSALVADPPRLLPGSDVQLAVEVIAPGTGSERTDRVRKVHEYAAVGIPQYWIVEHHPQVRIHPLILDGDIYRAEPPVGPGSTLSANIGHHNHFRVEVDPAALLEV
;
A
#
# COMPACT_ATOMS: atom_id res chain seq x y z
N VAL A 1 23.39 -21.03 -38.09
CA VAL A 1 24.19 -20.82 -36.86
C VAL A 1 23.23 -20.44 -35.75
N ALA A 2 22.88 -21.41 -34.87
CA ALA A 2 21.97 -21.23 -33.77
C ALA A 2 22.64 -20.44 -32.66
N LYS A 3 22.05 -19.26 -32.29
CA LYS A 3 22.44 -18.49 -31.10
C LYS A 3 22.10 -19.30 -29.85
N ARG A 4 23.13 -19.75 -29.16
CA ARG A 4 23.05 -20.32 -27.81
C ARG A 4 22.37 -19.30 -26.87
N ARG A 5 21.13 -19.58 -26.41
CA ARG A 5 20.54 -18.91 -25.25
C ARG A 5 21.37 -19.30 -24.04
N THR A 6 22.19 -18.41 -23.55
CA THR A 6 22.78 -18.56 -22.22
C THR A 6 21.63 -18.44 -21.22
N SER A 7 21.20 -19.55 -20.63
CA SER A 7 20.35 -19.57 -19.45
C SER A 7 21.17 -18.97 -18.31
N ARG A 8 20.99 -17.69 -17.99
CA ARG A 8 21.40 -17.17 -16.69
C ARG A 8 20.63 -17.98 -15.65
N LYS A 9 21.37 -18.67 -14.78
CA LYS A 9 20.79 -19.18 -13.53
C LYS A 9 20.14 -18.00 -12.81
N PRO A 10 18.92 -18.14 -12.24
CA PRO A 10 18.37 -17.08 -11.40
C PRO A 10 19.38 -16.80 -10.31
N GLU A 11 19.83 -15.55 -10.23
CA GLU A 11 20.70 -15.10 -9.14
C GLU A 11 19.93 -15.34 -7.85
N GLN A 12 20.51 -16.12 -6.95
CA GLN A 12 19.90 -16.45 -5.66
C GLN A 12 20.10 -15.24 -4.75
N GLY A 13 18.98 -14.63 -4.27
CA GLY A 13 19.00 -13.57 -3.27
C GLY A 13 19.91 -13.88 -2.05
N PRO A 14 19.95 -13.04 -1.03
CA PRO A 14 19.04 -11.91 -0.80
C PRO A 14 19.35 -10.69 -1.68
N TYR A 15 18.28 -10.12 -2.24
CA TYR A 15 18.32 -8.87 -3.00
C TYR A 15 18.27 -7.65 -2.09
N THR A 16 18.73 -6.52 -2.59
CA THR A 16 18.73 -5.23 -1.90
C THR A 16 17.77 -4.24 -2.58
N ILE A 17 17.53 -3.10 -1.94
CA ILE A 17 16.77 -2.01 -2.55
C ILE A 17 17.43 -1.53 -3.86
N ARG A 18 18.77 -1.56 -3.96
CA ARG A 18 19.48 -1.23 -5.19
C ARG A 18 19.13 -2.19 -6.32
N ASP A 19 19.01 -3.48 -6.01
CA ASP A 19 18.62 -4.49 -7.00
C ASP A 19 17.17 -4.29 -7.45
N LEU A 20 16.26 -3.94 -6.51
CA LEU A 20 14.89 -3.58 -6.82
C LEU A 20 14.83 -2.37 -7.78
N HIS A 21 15.60 -1.32 -7.50
CA HIS A 21 15.63 -0.12 -8.32
C HIS A 21 16.34 -0.30 -9.65
N ALA A 22 17.21 -1.29 -9.79
CA ALA A 22 17.88 -1.64 -11.06
C ALA A 22 16.96 -2.42 -12.02
N LEU A 23 15.79 -2.86 -11.59
CA LEU A 23 14.85 -3.57 -12.45
C LEU A 23 14.29 -2.64 -13.53
N PRO A 24 14.19 -3.11 -14.78
CA PRO A 24 13.57 -2.32 -15.83
C PRO A 24 12.07 -2.15 -15.54
N ALA A 25 11.61 -0.91 -15.41
CA ALA A 25 10.20 -0.56 -15.24
C ALA A 25 9.40 -0.81 -16.53
N ARG A 26 9.11 -2.07 -16.83
CA ARG A 26 8.32 -2.49 -18.01
C ARG A 26 6.82 -2.58 -17.72
N GLY A 27 6.27 -1.62 -16.98
CA GLY A 27 4.86 -1.64 -16.57
C GLY A 27 4.52 -2.66 -15.47
N LYS A 28 5.53 -3.28 -14.84
CA LYS A 28 5.40 -4.20 -13.73
C LYS A 28 5.74 -3.51 -12.43
N SER A 29 5.03 -3.87 -11.37
CA SER A 29 5.34 -3.42 -10.01
C SER A 29 6.02 -4.54 -9.24
N PHE A 30 7.08 -4.20 -8.50
CA PHE A 30 7.81 -5.15 -7.68
C PHE A 30 7.99 -4.58 -6.27
N GLU A 31 7.95 -5.47 -5.29
CA GLU A 31 8.29 -5.20 -3.89
C GLU A 31 9.54 -5.98 -3.49
N LEU A 32 10.21 -5.55 -2.43
CA LEU A 32 11.29 -6.29 -1.80
C LEU A 32 10.76 -6.88 -0.48
N GLU A 33 10.72 -8.21 -0.39
CA GLU A 33 10.19 -8.97 0.73
C GLU A 33 11.25 -9.91 1.28
N ASP A 34 11.79 -9.63 2.46
CA ASP A 34 12.84 -10.43 3.14
C ASP A 34 14.01 -10.80 2.20
N GLY A 35 14.45 -9.85 1.38
CA GLY A 35 15.51 -10.07 0.39
C GLY A 35 15.05 -10.76 -0.90
N TRP A 36 13.76 -10.89 -1.14
CA TRP A 36 13.20 -11.41 -2.40
C TRP A 36 12.43 -10.34 -3.16
N ILE A 37 12.63 -10.30 -4.47
CA ILE A 37 11.87 -9.41 -5.35
C ILE A 37 10.61 -10.13 -5.80
N VAL A 38 9.44 -9.59 -5.41
CA VAL A 38 8.12 -10.14 -5.67
C VAL A 38 7.38 -9.24 -6.65
N GLU A 39 6.83 -9.82 -7.71
CA GLU A 39 5.96 -9.09 -8.64
C GLU A 39 4.57 -8.91 -8.02
N VAL A 40 4.05 -7.68 -8.09
CA VAL A 40 2.70 -7.33 -7.61
C VAL A 40 1.82 -7.08 -8.83
N ASP A 41 0.78 -7.90 -9.01
CA ASP A 41 -0.18 -7.77 -10.10
C ASP A 41 -1.42 -6.99 -9.63
N ARG A 42 -1.86 -6.04 -10.46
CA ARG A 42 -3.00 -5.15 -10.17
C ARG A 42 -3.94 -5.09 -11.38
N GLY A 43 -5.06 -5.79 -11.27
CA GLY A 43 -6.11 -5.78 -12.29
C GLY A 43 -6.88 -4.45 -12.39
N ALA A 44 -7.68 -4.28 -13.44
CA ALA A 44 -8.45 -3.05 -13.68
C ALA A 44 -9.42 -2.71 -12.53
N ARG A 45 -10.14 -3.70 -11.99
CA ARG A 45 -11.06 -3.50 -10.87
C ARG A 45 -10.33 -3.09 -9.59
N HIS A 46 -9.19 -3.71 -9.31
CA HIS A 46 -8.30 -3.32 -8.22
C HIS A 46 -7.92 -1.84 -8.33
N ASN A 47 -7.36 -1.44 -9.47
CA ASN A 47 -6.94 -0.06 -9.71
C ASN A 47 -8.10 0.94 -9.60
N HIS A 48 -9.28 0.58 -10.11
CA HIS A 48 -10.48 1.42 -10.00
C HIS A 48 -10.87 1.65 -8.54
N VAL A 49 -10.96 0.59 -7.73
CA VAL A 49 -11.30 0.70 -6.29
C VAL A 49 -10.25 1.52 -5.54
N ALA A 50 -8.96 1.29 -5.79
CA ALA A 50 -7.89 2.07 -5.19
C ALA A 50 -7.99 3.56 -5.56
N GLN A 51 -8.22 3.87 -6.83
CA GLN A 51 -8.37 5.25 -7.32
C GLN A 51 -9.59 5.95 -6.70
N ARG A 52 -10.72 5.26 -6.62
CA ARG A 52 -11.94 5.83 -6.00
C ARG A 52 -11.73 6.11 -4.52
N LEU A 53 -11.15 5.15 -3.78
CA LEU A 53 -10.88 5.36 -2.36
C LEU A 53 -9.87 6.48 -2.13
N ALA A 54 -8.78 6.53 -2.91
CA ALA A 54 -7.82 7.63 -2.84
C ALA A 54 -8.48 8.99 -3.05
N ARG A 55 -9.46 9.10 -3.96
CA ARG A 55 -10.22 10.34 -4.17
C ARG A 55 -11.08 10.72 -2.96
N PHE A 56 -11.74 9.76 -2.30
CA PHE A 56 -12.47 10.05 -1.06
C PHE A 56 -11.54 10.58 0.03
N LEU A 57 -10.38 9.94 0.19
CA LEU A 57 -9.36 10.38 1.13
C LEU A 57 -8.82 11.78 0.80
N ASP A 58 -8.50 12.03 -0.47
CA ASP A 58 -7.92 13.31 -0.92
C ASP A 58 -8.91 14.49 -0.78
N VAL A 59 -10.20 14.25 -1.05
CA VAL A 59 -11.25 15.26 -0.86
C VAL A 59 -11.47 15.59 0.62
N ALA A 60 -11.32 14.61 1.50
CA ALA A 60 -11.46 14.79 2.94
C ALA A 60 -10.19 15.33 3.61
N ALA A 61 -9.04 15.16 2.96
CA ALA A 61 -7.73 15.46 3.51
C ALA A 61 -7.52 16.94 3.79
N ASP A 62 -6.85 17.24 4.91
CA ASP A 62 -6.34 18.57 5.25
C ASP A 62 -5.17 18.95 4.32
N VAL A 63 -4.89 20.25 4.25
CA VAL A 63 -3.78 20.83 3.47
C VAL A 63 -2.40 20.34 3.94
N GLU A 64 -2.27 19.87 5.17
CA GLU A 64 -1.03 19.38 5.76
C GLU A 64 -0.68 17.94 5.39
N VAL A 65 -1.63 17.20 4.84
CA VAL A 65 -1.42 15.81 4.43
C VAL A 65 -1.47 15.65 2.91
N HIS A 66 -0.98 14.52 2.43
CA HIS A 66 -1.01 14.14 1.02
C HIS A 66 -1.40 12.67 0.89
N VAL A 67 -2.29 12.41 -0.06
CA VAL A 67 -2.74 11.06 -0.41
C VAL A 67 -1.93 10.59 -1.62
N CYS A 68 -1.06 9.65 -1.41
CA CYS A 68 -0.26 9.02 -2.46
C CYS A 68 -1.01 7.79 -2.99
N LEU A 69 -1.36 7.80 -4.27
CA LEU A 69 -1.96 6.66 -4.95
C LEU A 69 -0.88 5.83 -5.63
N GLY A 70 -0.75 4.59 -5.27
CA GLY A 70 0.01 3.49 -5.88
C GLY A 70 1.21 3.80 -6.77
N GLY A 71 1.54 2.85 -7.61
CA GLY A 71 2.36 3.05 -8.81
C GLY A 71 3.84 3.36 -8.64
N GLY A 72 4.26 4.09 -7.64
CA GLY A 72 5.64 4.51 -7.54
C GLY A 72 6.12 4.85 -6.13
N TRP A 73 5.21 5.01 -5.21
CA TRP A 73 5.56 5.29 -3.82
C TRP A 73 6.01 4.01 -3.12
N GLU A 74 7.08 4.10 -2.40
CA GLU A 74 7.72 3.01 -1.68
C GLU A 74 7.72 3.32 -0.20
N VAL A 75 7.37 2.33 0.62
CA VAL A 75 7.38 2.43 2.08
C VAL A 75 8.45 1.50 2.62
N SER A 76 9.38 2.03 3.40
CA SER A 76 10.40 1.22 4.07
C SER A 76 9.82 0.55 5.31
N THR A 77 10.05 -0.74 5.44
CA THR A 77 9.67 -1.57 6.59
C THR A 77 10.84 -2.46 7.01
N PRO A 78 10.80 -3.08 8.21
CA PRO A 78 11.81 -4.07 8.59
C PRO A 78 11.91 -5.26 7.65
N GLY A 79 10.81 -5.64 6.97
CA GLY A 79 10.78 -6.73 5.99
C GLY A 79 11.25 -6.33 4.59
N GLY A 80 11.49 -5.02 4.32
CA GLY A 80 11.99 -4.54 3.04
C GLY A 80 11.26 -3.30 2.52
N ILE A 81 10.93 -3.31 1.24
CA ILE A 81 10.25 -2.20 0.55
C ILE A 81 8.87 -2.66 0.10
N ARG A 82 7.85 -1.97 0.59
CA ARG A 82 6.45 -2.21 0.21
C ARG A 82 5.93 -1.11 -0.70
N LYS A 83 4.94 -1.42 -1.52
CA LYS A 83 4.26 -0.47 -2.41
C LYS A 83 2.76 -0.52 -2.17
N PRO A 84 2.28 0.04 -1.06
CA PRO A 84 0.85 0.08 -0.78
C PRO A 84 0.08 0.74 -1.91
N ASP A 85 -1.18 0.35 -2.06
CA ASP A 85 -2.03 0.93 -3.10
C ASP A 85 -2.36 2.39 -2.80
N ILE A 86 -2.52 2.74 -1.52
CA ILE A 86 -2.67 4.11 -1.08
C ILE A 86 -1.87 4.31 0.22
N VAL A 87 -1.21 5.45 0.35
CA VAL A 87 -0.66 5.92 1.63
C VAL A 87 -1.06 7.36 1.89
N VAL A 88 -1.31 7.66 3.15
CA VAL A 88 -1.53 9.03 3.64
C VAL A 88 -0.33 9.40 4.49
N VAL A 89 0.31 10.51 4.17
CA VAL A 89 1.51 11.01 4.84
C VAL A 89 1.46 12.52 5.00
N PRO A 90 2.23 13.12 5.92
CA PRO A 90 2.44 14.55 5.96
C PRO A 90 3.00 15.08 4.62
N ARG A 91 2.54 16.23 4.17
CA ARG A 91 2.91 16.81 2.87
C ARG A 91 4.41 17.11 2.75
N GLU A 92 5.06 17.49 3.85
CA GLU A 92 6.51 17.72 3.89
C GLU A 92 7.32 16.43 3.66
N VAL A 93 6.81 15.27 4.08
CA VAL A 93 7.43 13.97 3.82
C VAL A 93 7.45 13.69 2.32
N VAL A 94 6.34 13.97 1.63
CA VAL A 94 6.26 13.84 0.16
C VAL A 94 7.23 14.80 -0.52
N ARG A 95 7.28 16.07 -0.08
CA ARG A 95 8.23 17.06 -0.65
C ARG A 95 9.67 16.59 -0.52
N SER A 96 10.02 16.07 0.67
CA SER A 96 11.35 15.53 0.93
C SER A 96 11.66 14.31 0.07
N ALA A 97 10.71 13.40 -0.06
CA ALA A 97 10.86 12.19 -0.87
C ALA A 97 11.00 12.47 -2.37
N LEU A 98 10.37 13.54 -2.88
CA LEU A 98 10.46 13.91 -4.31
C LEU A 98 11.83 14.48 -4.72
N VAL A 99 12.58 15.05 -3.77
CA VAL A 99 13.93 15.60 -4.02
C VAL A 99 15.06 14.66 -3.56
N ALA A 100 14.70 13.57 -2.90
CA ALA A 100 15.66 12.54 -2.47
C ALA A 100 16.16 11.70 -3.66
N ASP A 101 17.27 11.00 -3.46
CA ASP A 101 17.80 10.00 -4.39
C ASP A 101 17.95 8.65 -3.68
N PRO A 102 17.17 7.61 -4.02
CA PRO A 102 16.10 7.61 -5.03
C PRO A 102 14.83 8.34 -4.56
N PRO A 103 14.11 8.99 -5.47
CA PRO A 103 12.85 9.63 -5.15
C PRO A 103 11.78 8.59 -4.78
N ARG A 104 10.76 9.00 -4.03
CA ARG A 104 9.54 8.20 -3.70
C ARG A 104 9.64 7.23 -2.53
N LEU A 105 10.79 7.13 -1.86
CA LEU A 105 10.89 6.32 -0.64
C LEU A 105 10.35 7.12 0.55
N LEU A 106 9.31 6.58 1.17
CA LEU A 106 8.67 7.12 2.37
C LEU A 106 9.13 6.31 3.59
N PRO A 107 9.59 6.96 4.67
CA PRO A 107 9.79 6.27 5.93
C PRO A 107 8.46 5.69 6.43
N GLY A 108 8.44 4.41 6.81
CA GLY A 108 7.22 3.79 7.33
C GLY A 108 6.65 4.48 8.56
N SER A 109 7.54 5.03 9.41
CA SER A 109 7.16 5.79 10.62
C SER A 109 6.39 7.09 10.34
N ASP A 110 6.45 7.62 9.12
CA ASP A 110 5.76 8.85 8.73
C ASP A 110 4.40 8.58 8.07
N VAL A 111 4.09 7.32 7.80
CA VAL A 111 2.81 6.91 7.20
C VAL A 111 1.71 6.96 8.26
N GLN A 112 0.61 7.65 7.95
CA GLN A 112 -0.54 7.78 8.84
C GLN A 112 -1.64 6.76 8.54
N LEU A 113 -1.74 6.36 7.27
CA LEU A 113 -2.62 5.29 6.80
C LEU A 113 -1.95 4.57 5.63
N ALA A 114 -1.91 3.25 5.69
CA ALA A 114 -1.64 2.40 4.55
C ALA A 114 -2.91 1.66 4.12
N VAL A 115 -3.10 1.48 2.81
CA VAL A 115 -4.23 0.72 2.25
C VAL A 115 -3.72 -0.27 1.23
N GLU A 116 -4.19 -1.50 1.33
CA GLU A 116 -4.00 -2.55 0.33
C GLU A 116 -5.36 -3.02 -0.20
N VAL A 117 -5.48 -3.02 -1.52
CA VAL A 117 -6.68 -3.49 -2.21
C VAL A 117 -6.44 -4.92 -2.67
N ILE A 118 -7.24 -5.86 -2.22
CA ILE A 118 -7.01 -7.28 -2.45
C ILE A 118 -8.20 -7.98 -3.10
N ALA A 119 -7.94 -9.09 -3.78
CA ALA A 119 -8.96 -10.07 -4.13
C ALA A 119 -8.75 -11.33 -3.28
N PRO A 120 -9.75 -11.78 -2.50
CA PRO A 120 -9.65 -13.01 -1.73
C PRO A 120 -9.27 -14.21 -2.61
N GLY A 121 -8.42 -15.09 -2.10
CA GLY A 121 -7.93 -16.26 -2.82
C GLY A 121 -6.74 -16.00 -3.76
N THR A 122 -6.21 -14.79 -3.79
CA THR A 122 -4.99 -14.47 -4.58
C THR A 122 -3.71 -14.77 -3.81
N GLY A 123 -2.58 -14.89 -4.53
CA GLY A 123 -1.29 -15.18 -3.91
C GLY A 123 -0.78 -14.09 -2.96
N SER A 124 -1.18 -12.82 -3.18
CA SER A 124 -0.79 -11.69 -2.34
C SER A 124 -1.60 -11.59 -1.05
N GLU A 125 -2.79 -12.19 -0.98
CA GLU A 125 -3.70 -12.06 0.17
C GLU A 125 -3.00 -12.40 1.51
N ARG A 126 -2.21 -13.48 1.52
CA ARG A 126 -1.49 -13.88 2.74
C ARG A 126 -0.44 -12.85 3.16
N THR A 127 0.25 -12.24 2.20
CA THR A 127 1.22 -11.18 2.47
C THR A 127 0.52 -9.97 3.08
N ASP A 128 -0.59 -9.53 2.48
CA ASP A 128 -1.33 -8.35 2.93
C ASP A 128 -2.02 -8.56 4.28
N ARG A 129 -2.60 -9.77 4.53
CA ARG A 129 -3.32 -10.08 5.77
C ARG A 129 -2.45 -10.52 6.93
N VAL A 130 -1.21 -10.94 6.69
CA VAL A 130 -0.34 -11.47 7.74
C VAL A 130 0.95 -10.70 7.83
N ARG A 131 1.76 -10.67 6.78
CA ARG A 131 3.11 -10.08 6.84
C ARG A 131 3.06 -8.56 6.98
N LYS A 132 2.34 -7.88 6.08
CA LYS A 132 2.22 -6.41 6.11
C LYS A 132 1.56 -5.92 7.40
N VAL A 133 0.63 -6.68 7.98
CA VAL A 133 0.07 -6.38 9.31
C VAL A 133 1.17 -6.24 10.35
N HIS A 134 2.10 -7.20 10.43
CA HIS A 134 3.21 -7.13 11.38
C HIS A 134 4.23 -6.05 11.02
N GLU A 135 4.57 -5.92 9.74
CA GLU A 135 5.58 -4.95 9.29
C GLU A 135 5.12 -3.50 9.47
N TYR A 136 3.86 -3.21 9.16
CA TYR A 136 3.28 -1.87 9.34
C TYR A 136 3.08 -1.52 10.80
N ALA A 137 2.70 -2.50 11.65
CA ALA A 137 2.66 -2.30 13.09
C ALA A 137 4.06 -1.99 13.65
N ALA A 138 5.08 -2.74 13.22
CA ALA A 138 6.46 -2.57 13.69
C ALA A 138 7.08 -1.20 13.36
N VAL A 139 6.61 -0.51 12.32
CA VAL A 139 7.03 0.87 12.00
C VAL A 139 6.07 1.92 12.54
N GLY A 140 5.01 1.51 13.25
CA GLY A 140 4.09 2.41 13.93
C GLY A 140 3.05 3.08 13.05
N ILE A 141 2.67 2.50 11.90
CA ILE A 141 1.60 3.03 11.05
C ILE A 141 0.28 2.96 11.83
N PRO A 142 -0.38 4.10 12.14
CA PRO A 142 -1.54 4.10 13.04
C PRO A 142 -2.74 3.33 12.53
N GLN A 143 -2.92 3.34 11.21
CA GLN A 143 -4.05 2.65 10.56
C GLN A 143 -3.60 1.90 9.33
N TYR A 144 -4.14 0.70 9.20
CA TYR A 144 -3.96 -0.13 8.02
C TYR A 144 -5.33 -0.64 7.56
N TRP A 145 -5.70 -0.37 6.32
CA TRP A 145 -6.96 -0.84 5.76
C TRP A 145 -6.72 -1.89 4.69
N ILE A 146 -7.40 -3.02 4.83
CA ILE A 146 -7.46 -4.04 3.79
C ILE A 146 -8.80 -3.90 3.09
N VAL A 147 -8.78 -3.65 1.78
CA VAL A 147 -9.97 -3.42 0.97
C VAL A 147 -10.15 -4.59 0.00
N GLU A 148 -11.12 -5.44 0.29
CA GLU A 148 -11.54 -6.47 -0.66
C GLU A 148 -12.33 -5.83 -1.79
N HIS A 149 -11.99 -6.15 -3.03
CA HIS A 149 -12.74 -5.64 -4.18
C HIS A 149 -13.63 -6.71 -4.84
N HIS A 150 -13.61 -7.96 -4.37
CA HIS A 150 -14.40 -9.07 -4.91
C HIS A 150 -14.80 -10.05 -3.79
N PRO A 151 -16.01 -10.66 -3.79
CA PRO A 151 -17.13 -10.44 -4.74
C PRO A 151 -17.83 -9.10 -4.53
N GLN A 152 -17.78 -8.55 -3.31
CA GLN A 152 -18.28 -7.23 -2.95
C GLN A 152 -17.15 -6.40 -2.37
N VAL A 153 -17.23 -5.09 -2.51
CA VAL A 153 -16.24 -4.22 -1.85
C VAL A 153 -16.49 -4.23 -0.35
N ARG A 154 -15.43 -4.47 0.41
CA ARG A 154 -15.47 -4.47 1.88
C ARG A 154 -14.19 -3.88 2.43
N ILE A 155 -14.29 -3.00 3.39
CA ILE A 155 -13.14 -2.38 4.07
C ILE A 155 -12.98 -3.03 5.43
N HIS A 156 -11.77 -3.49 5.74
CA HIS A 156 -11.36 -4.06 7.02
C HIS A 156 -10.37 -3.08 7.66
N PRO A 157 -10.83 -2.17 8.56
CA PRO A 157 -9.94 -1.27 9.25
C PRO A 157 -9.17 -2.01 10.35
N LEU A 158 -7.88 -1.72 10.41
CA LEU A 158 -6.98 -2.19 11.46
C LEU A 158 -6.39 -0.94 12.12
N ILE A 159 -6.53 -0.82 13.44
CA ILE A 159 -6.06 0.30 14.24
C ILE A 159 -4.91 -0.17 15.12
N LEU A 160 -3.79 0.53 15.10
CA LEU A 160 -2.63 0.20 15.92
C LEU A 160 -2.94 0.45 17.40
N ASP A 161 -2.73 -0.57 18.22
CA ASP A 161 -2.88 -0.55 19.67
C ASP A 161 -1.60 -1.10 20.29
N GLY A 162 -0.74 -0.20 20.78
CA GLY A 162 0.62 -0.54 21.15
C GLY A 162 1.46 -0.95 19.94
N ASP A 163 1.85 -2.21 19.87
CA ASP A 163 2.69 -2.80 18.81
C ASP A 163 1.95 -3.79 17.90
N ILE A 164 0.63 -3.90 18.06
CA ILE A 164 -0.21 -4.80 17.28
C ILE A 164 -1.44 -4.06 16.73
N TYR A 165 -1.98 -4.57 15.63
CA TYR A 165 -3.24 -4.06 15.12
C TYR A 165 -4.44 -4.76 15.77
N ARG A 166 -5.41 -3.93 16.20
CA ARG A 166 -6.75 -4.38 16.56
C ARG A 166 -7.67 -4.22 15.35
N ALA A 167 -8.35 -5.30 14.98
CA ALA A 167 -9.31 -5.27 13.90
C ALA A 167 -10.62 -4.62 14.35
N GLU A 168 -11.11 -3.66 13.57
CA GLU A 168 -12.45 -3.12 13.69
C GLU A 168 -13.46 -3.96 12.88
N PRO A 169 -14.75 -3.87 13.16
CA PRO A 169 -15.76 -4.53 12.36
C PRO A 169 -15.66 -4.15 10.88
N PRO A 170 -15.67 -5.13 9.97
CA PRO A 170 -15.62 -4.84 8.54
C PRO A 170 -16.85 -4.07 8.07
N VAL A 171 -16.63 -3.08 7.18
CA VAL A 171 -17.69 -2.28 6.58
C VAL A 171 -17.93 -2.73 5.15
N GLY A 172 -19.17 -3.08 4.84
CA GLY A 172 -19.61 -3.50 3.51
C GLY A 172 -20.57 -2.50 2.86
N PRO A 173 -21.05 -2.79 1.64
CA PRO A 173 -21.99 -1.94 0.92
C PRO A 173 -23.25 -1.62 1.73
N GLY A 174 -23.70 -0.36 1.69
CA GLY A 174 -24.87 0.12 2.43
C GLY A 174 -24.59 0.49 3.88
N SER A 175 -23.33 0.42 4.31
CA SER A 175 -22.86 0.94 5.60
C SER A 175 -21.72 1.93 5.35
N THR A 176 -21.60 2.94 6.20
CA THR A 176 -20.57 3.97 6.06
C THR A 176 -19.41 3.69 7.01
N LEU A 177 -18.20 3.57 6.44
CA LEU A 177 -16.98 3.70 7.24
C LEU A 177 -16.80 5.18 7.60
N SER A 178 -16.64 5.46 8.89
CA SER A 178 -16.27 6.78 9.38
C SER A 178 -14.98 6.64 10.18
N ALA A 179 -13.91 7.29 9.72
CA ALA A 179 -12.59 7.18 10.32
C ALA A 179 -11.90 8.56 10.42
N ASN A 180 -11.15 8.76 11.51
CA ASN A 180 -10.25 9.90 11.67
C ASN A 180 -8.85 9.43 11.31
N ILE A 181 -8.19 10.11 10.36
CA ILE A 181 -6.86 9.76 9.87
C ILE A 181 -5.86 10.80 10.33
N GLY A 182 -4.71 10.36 10.83
CA GLY A 182 -3.60 11.22 11.26
C GLY A 182 -3.44 11.33 12.78
N HIS A 183 -2.26 11.81 13.22
CA HIS A 183 -1.92 11.99 14.64
C HIS A 183 -2.25 13.38 15.17
N HIS A 184 -1.74 14.42 14.51
CA HIS A 184 -1.87 15.81 14.96
C HIS A 184 -2.78 16.64 14.06
N ASN A 185 -2.71 16.41 12.76
CA ASN A 185 -3.55 17.02 11.74
C ASN A 185 -4.46 15.94 11.17
N HIS A 186 -5.47 15.59 11.94
CA HIS A 186 -6.39 14.54 11.53
C HIS A 186 -7.57 15.10 10.76
N PHE A 187 -7.95 14.41 9.74
CA PHE A 187 -9.18 14.64 8.99
C PHE A 187 -10.11 13.45 9.13
N ARG A 188 -11.40 13.72 8.97
CA ARG A 188 -12.43 12.67 8.99
C ARG A 188 -12.83 12.32 7.59
N VAL A 189 -12.80 11.04 7.27
CA VAL A 189 -13.32 10.50 6.03
C VAL A 189 -14.56 9.66 6.30
N GLU A 190 -15.54 9.77 5.41
CA GLU A 190 -16.74 8.92 5.38
C GLU A 190 -16.88 8.31 3.99
N VAL A 191 -17.00 6.98 3.94
CA VAL A 191 -17.13 6.26 2.68
C VAL A 191 -18.05 5.04 2.82
N ASP A 192 -19.04 4.94 1.92
CA ASP A 192 -19.75 3.69 1.69
C ASP A 192 -18.95 2.87 0.67
N PRO A 193 -18.54 1.63 0.99
CA PRO A 193 -17.83 0.78 0.06
C PRO A 193 -18.55 0.57 -1.29
N ALA A 194 -19.87 0.71 -1.34
CA ALA A 194 -20.63 0.64 -2.60
C ALA A 194 -20.19 1.72 -3.59
N ALA A 195 -19.87 2.93 -3.11
CA ALA A 195 -19.44 4.04 -3.94
C ALA A 195 -18.08 3.83 -4.61
N LEU A 196 -17.28 2.84 -4.15
CA LEU A 196 -15.98 2.52 -4.72
C LEU A 196 -16.07 1.77 -6.07
N LEU A 197 -17.25 1.34 -6.47
CA LEU A 197 -17.52 0.72 -7.78
C LEU A 197 -18.26 1.66 -8.76
N GLU A 198 -18.67 2.83 -8.30
CA GLU A 198 -19.31 3.82 -9.18
C GLU A 198 -18.30 4.41 -10.18
N VAL A 199 -18.79 4.74 -11.37
CA VAL A 199 -18.02 5.30 -12.49
C VAL A 199 -18.23 6.81 -12.59
#